data_d827d2a4a1b21c07a88fb644eb9b1863
#
_entry.id   d827d2a4a1b21c07a88fb644eb9b1863
#
_cell.length_a   1.000
_cell.length_b   1.000
_cell.length_c   1.000
_cell.angle_alpha   90.00
_cell.angle_beta   90.00
_cell.angle_gamma   90.00
#
_symmetry.space_group_name_H-M   'P 1'
#
loop_
_entity.id
_entity.type
_entity.pdbx_description
1 polymer ?
#
loop_
_entity_poly.entity_id
_entity_poly.type
_entity_poly.pdbx_seq_one_letter_code
_entity_poly.pdbx_strand_id
1 'polypeptide(L)'
;MGENCVVGNSTELKNVILFDNVQVPHYNYVGDSILGYKSHMGAGAVTSNVKQDKTPVVVHAGFRQLETGLKKFGAMLGDHVEVGCNSVLNPGTVVGRGSHVYPLSMMRGFLPSGMIHKNSGETVPLQERR
;
A
#
# COMPACT_ATOMS: atom_id res chain seq x y z
N MET A 1 1.83 9.63 13.87
CA MET A 1 1.78 10.31 12.55
C MET A 1 2.94 11.28 12.46
N GLY A 2 3.68 11.23 11.37
CA GLY A 2 4.83 12.10 11.18
C GLY A 2 4.45 13.54 10.83
N GLU A 3 5.45 14.33 10.43
CA GLU A 3 5.27 15.74 10.09
C GLU A 3 4.74 15.91 8.66
N ASN A 4 3.97 16.97 8.45
CA ASN A 4 3.48 17.40 7.15
C ASN A 4 2.65 16.34 6.42
N CYS A 5 2.00 15.44 7.15
CA CYS A 5 1.08 14.49 6.55
C CYS A 5 -0.22 15.18 6.16
N VAL A 6 -0.80 14.75 5.05
CA VAL A 6 -2.12 15.19 4.61
C VAL A 6 -3.08 14.03 4.75
N VAL A 7 -4.05 14.18 5.64
CA VAL A 7 -5.16 13.26 5.81
C VAL A 7 -6.41 14.03 5.42
N GLY A 8 -6.96 13.69 4.28
CA GLY A 8 -8.00 14.50 3.68
C GLY A 8 -9.41 14.04 3.97
N ASN A 9 -10.34 14.61 3.19
CA ASN A 9 -11.76 14.42 3.38
C ASN A 9 -12.18 12.96 3.25
N SER A 10 -12.96 12.50 4.22
CA SER A 10 -13.54 11.15 4.25
C SER A 10 -12.49 10.04 4.25
N THR A 11 -11.29 10.34 4.73
CA THR A 11 -10.26 9.33 4.95
C THR A 11 -10.37 8.78 6.36
N GLU A 12 -10.31 7.47 6.46
CA GLU A 12 -10.28 6.79 7.76
C GLU A 12 -8.93 6.15 7.97
N LEU A 13 -8.32 6.41 9.12
CA LEU A 13 -7.09 5.78 9.56
C LEU A 13 -7.37 4.97 10.80
N LYS A 14 -6.93 3.71 10.81
CA LYS A 14 -7.12 2.86 11.97
C LYS A 14 -5.86 2.05 12.23
N ASN A 15 -5.19 2.33 13.34
CA ASN A 15 -4.02 1.57 13.77
C ASN A 15 -2.91 1.62 12.73
N VAL A 16 -2.43 2.83 12.42
CA VAL A 16 -1.45 3.06 11.34
C VAL A 16 -0.23 3.83 11.83
N ILE A 17 0.87 3.66 11.12
CA ILE A 17 2.05 4.52 11.24
C ILE A 17 2.23 5.22 9.90
N LEU A 18 2.17 6.55 9.93
CA LEU A 18 2.49 7.38 8.76
C LEU A 18 3.81 8.09 9.03
N PHE A 19 4.78 7.88 8.16
CA PHE A 19 6.01 8.64 8.20
C PHE A 19 5.80 10.04 7.64
N ASP A 20 6.85 10.85 7.57
CA ASP A 20 6.70 12.26 7.19
C ASP A 20 6.21 12.41 5.75
N ASN A 21 5.44 13.45 5.51
CA ASN A 21 4.95 13.86 4.20
C ASN A 21 4.10 12.81 3.48
N VAL A 22 3.47 11.91 4.22
CA VAL A 22 2.52 10.94 3.66
C VAL A 22 1.22 11.65 3.29
N GLN A 23 0.65 11.31 2.15
CA GLN A 23 -0.61 11.88 1.68
C GLN A 23 -1.65 10.79 1.45
N VAL A 24 -2.75 10.90 2.19
CA VAL A 24 -3.97 10.09 2.00
C VAL A 24 -5.15 11.04 1.92
N PRO A 25 -5.26 11.80 0.81
CA PRO A 25 -6.05 13.03 0.81
C PRO A 25 -7.53 12.87 0.53
N HIS A 26 -7.98 11.75 -0.04
CA HIS A 26 -9.37 11.66 -0.53
C HIS A 26 -9.95 10.26 -0.42
N TYR A 27 -10.94 10.08 0.46
CA TYR A 27 -11.72 8.84 0.53
C TYR A 27 -10.86 7.59 0.65
N ASN A 28 -9.79 7.67 1.44
CA ASN A 28 -8.92 6.51 1.64
C ASN A 28 -9.32 5.76 2.90
N TYR A 29 -9.13 4.45 2.89
CA TYR A 29 -9.11 3.67 4.11
C TYR A 29 -7.73 3.07 4.28
N VAL A 30 -7.11 3.31 5.43
CA VAL A 30 -5.80 2.76 5.76
C VAL A 30 -5.90 2.12 7.13
N GLY A 31 -5.79 0.81 7.18
CA GLY A 31 -5.90 0.06 8.43
C GLY A 31 -4.74 -0.88 8.63
N ASP A 32 -4.22 -0.93 9.85
CA ASP A 32 -3.18 -1.88 10.26
C ASP A 32 -1.97 -1.86 9.30
N SER A 33 -1.53 -0.65 8.95
CA SER A 33 -0.56 -0.44 7.87
C SER A 33 0.54 0.51 8.28
N ILE A 34 1.66 0.45 7.55
CA ILE A 34 2.78 1.40 7.67
C ILE A 34 3.01 2.02 6.30
N LEU A 35 2.96 3.35 6.25
CA LEU A 35 3.17 4.11 5.01
C LEU A 35 4.48 4.90 5.14
N GLY A 36 5.43 4.63 4.25
CA GLY A 36 6.75 5.23 4.26
C GLY A 36 6.77 6.68 3.84
N TYR A 37 7.92 7.32 3.98
CA TYR A 37 8.14 8.73 3.71
C TYR A 37 7.69 9.11 2.29
N LYS A 38 6.89 10.16 2.20
CA LYS A 38 6.34 10.69 0.94
C LYS A 38 5.53 9.68 0.13
N SER A 39 5.04 8.62 0.75
CA SER A 39 4.10 7.75 0.04
C SER A 39 2.76 8.46 -0.14
N HIS A 40 2.08 8.12 -1.22
CA HIS A 40 0.83 8.77 -1.61
C HIS A 40 -0.18 7.74 -2.08
N MET A 41 -1.41 7.88 -1.59
CA MET A 41 -2.52 7.05 -2.04
C MET A 41 -3.52 7.94 -2.78
N GLY A 42 -3.77 7.64 -4.03
CA GLY A 42 -4.76 8.33 -4.83
C GLY A 42 -6.18 8.17 -4.28
N ALA A 43 -7.10 8.99 -4.76
CA ALA A 43 -8.47 9.00 -4.27
C ALA A 43 -9.11 7.62 -4.35
N GLY A 44 -9.75 7.21 -3.28
CA GLY A 44 -10.46 5.92 -3.22
C GLY A 44 -9.56 4.70 -3.05
N ALA A 45 -8.23 4.86 -3.05
CA ALA A 45 -7.34 3.73 -2.79
C ALA A 45 -7.45 3.30 -1.33
N VAL A 46 -7.43 1.98 -1.11
CA VAL A 46 -7.61 1.43 0.24
C VAL A 46 -6.63 0.30 0.52
N THR A 47 -6.31 0.11 1.79
CA THR A 47 -5.65 -1.09 2.26
C THR A 47 -6.70 -2.01 2.85
N SER A 48 -6.90 -3.18 2.27
CA SER A 48 -7.74 -4.20 2.86
C SER A 48 -6.95 -4.91 3.95
N ASN A 49 -7.50 -5.01 5.15
CA ASN A 49 -6.75 -5.52 6.30
C ASN A 49 -7.26 -6.83 6.87
N VAL A 50 -8.33 -7.39 6.30
CA VAL A 50 -8.87 -8.68 6.70
C VAL A 50 -9.07 -9.54 5.47
N LYS A 51 -8.54 -10.77 5.49
CA LYS A 51 -8.77 -11.73 4.40
C LYS A 51 -10.23 -12.19 4.40
N GLN A 52 -10.74 -12.53 3.23
CA GLN A 52 -12.12 -12.98 3.12
C GLN A 52 -12.40 -14.25 3.91
N ASP A 53 -11.44 -15.15 3.99
CA ASP A 53 -11.57 -16.39 4.77
C ASP A 53 -11.28 -16.20 6.26
N LYS A 54 -10.91 -14.97 6.66
CA LYS A 54 -10.64 -14.58 8.04
C LYS A 54 -9.51 -15.37 8.73
N THR A 55 -8.63 -15.97 7.93
CA THR A 55 -7.42 -16.59 8.46
C THR A 55 -6.34 -15.54 8.72
N PRO A 56 -5.33 -15.84 9.55
CA PRO A 56 -4.23 -14.90 9.77
C PRO A 56 -3.50 -14.57 8.49
N VAL A 57 -3.05 -13.31 8.39
CA VAL A 57 -2.37 -12.80 7.21
C VAL A 57 -0.95 -13.34 7.14
N VAL A 58 -0.53 -13.76 5.95
CA VAL A 58 0.84 -14.17 5.66
C VAL A 58 1.44 -13.17 4.70
N VAL A 59 2.61 -12.65 5.03
CA VAL A 59 3.35 -11.74 4.15
C VAL A 59 4.29 -12.56 3.28
N HIS A 60 4.17 -12.39 1.96
CA HIS A 60 5.04 -13.04 0.98
C HIS A 60 6.02 -12.00 0.46
N ALA A 61 7.30 -12.14 0.81
CA ALA A 61 8.35 -11.20 0.39
C ALA A 61 9.45 -12.00 -0.32
N GLY A 62 9.33 -12.10 -1.64
CA GLY A 62 10.25 -12.88 -2.45
C GLY A 62 10.18 -14.36 -2.09
N PHE A 63 11.29 -14.92 -1.62
CA PHE A 63 11.35 -16.32 -1.20
C PHE A 63 10.85 -16.56 0.22
N ARG A 64 10.55 -15.51 0.97
CA ARG A 64 10.17 -15.62 2.36
C ARG A 64 8.67 -15.52 2.52
N GLN A 65 8.16 -16.29 3.46
CA GLN A 65 6.81 -16.17 3.97
C GLN A 65 6.90 -15.85 5.44
N LEU A 66 6.22 -14.79 5.86
CA LEU A 66 6.17 -14.37 7.25
C LEU A 66 4.74 -14.53 7.75
N GLU A 67 4.54 -15.46 8.65
CA GLU A 67 3.25 -15.60 9.31
C GLU A 67 3.14 -14.50 10.37
N THR A 68 2.15 -13.62 10.18
CA THR A 68 1.97 -12.50 11.12
C THR A 68 1.28 -12.91 12.41
N GLY A 69 0.53 -14.00 12.38
CA GLY A 69 -0.31 -14.39 13.52
C GLY A 69 -1.49 -13.44 13.74
N LEU A 70 -1.72 -12.50 12.83
CA LEU A 70 -2.73 -11.46 12.97
C LEU A 70 -3.81 -11.64 11.92
N LYS A 71 -5.07 -11.53 12.35
CA LYS A 71 -6.20 -11.50 11.42
C LYS A 71 -6.35 -10.16 10.73
N LYS A 72 -5.86 -9.07 11.36
CA LYS A 72 -5.86 -7.73 10.80
C LYS A 72 -4.44 -7.31 10.52
N PHE A 73 -4.13 -7.12 9.25
CA PHE A 73 -2.81 -6.70 8.80
C PHE A 73 -2.98 -6.11 7.40
N GLY A 74 -2.63 -4.86 7.23
CA GLY A 74 -2.83 -4.15 5.97
C GLY A 74 -1.64 -4.24 5.04
N ALA A 75 -1.13 -3.08 4.63
CA ALA A 75 -0.04 -2.97 3.68
C ALA A 75 1.16 -2.24 4.28
N MET A 76 2.34 -2.55 3.75
CA MET A 76 3.58 -1.85 4.07
C MET A 76 4.05 -1.16 2.80
N LEU A 77 4.01 0.17 2.79
CA LEU A 77 4.50 0.95 1.66
C LEU A 77 5.88 1.52 1.97
N GLY A 78 6.82 1.30 1.08
CA GLY A 78 8.14 1.93 1.15
C GLY A 78 8.07 3.42 0.86
N ASP A 79 9.23 4.09 0.95
CA ASP A 79 9.30 5.53 0.68
C ASP A 79 8.98 5.83 -0.78
N HIS A 80 8.34 6.96 -1.04
CA HIS A 80 8.02 7.46 -2.38
C HIS A 80 7.13 6.52 -3.21
N VAL A 81 6.36 5.67 -2.57
CA VAL A 81 5.40 4.79 -3.27
C VAL A 81 4.19 5.61 -3.72
N GLU A 82 3.74 5.37 -4.94
CA GLU A 82 2.51 5.97 -5.47
C GLU A 82 1.47 4.89 -5.72
N VAL A 83 0.33 5.01 -5.08
CA VAL A 83 -0.80 4.11 -5.30
C VAL A 83 -1.88 4.86 -6.05
N GLY A 84 -2.24 4.36 -7.22
CA GLY A 84 -3.25 5.00 -8.08
C GLY A 84 -4.66 4.94 -7.51
N CYS A 85 -5.52 5.79 -8.04
CA CYS A 85 -6.90 5.93 -7.58
C CYS A 85 -7.66 4.61 -7.63
N ASN A 86 -8.51 4.38 -6.64
CA ASN A 86 -9.40 3.22 -6.55
C ASN A 86 -8.69 1.87 -6.60
N SER A 87 -7.41 1.84 -6.24
CA SER A 87 -6.69 0.58 -6.10
C SER A 87 -6.96 -0.05 -4.75
N VAL A 88 -6.89 -1.38 -4.71
CA VAL A 88 -7.04 -2.15 -3.48
C VAL A 88 -5.76 -2.91 -3.21
N LEU A 89 -5.16 -2.65 -2.06
CA LEU A 89 -4.01 -3.40 -1.59
C LEU A 89 -4.51 -4.48 -0.63
N ASN A 90 -4.37 -5.72 -1.02
CA ASN A 90 -4.86 -6.85 -0.22
C ASN A 90 -4.01 -7.06 1.02
N PRO A 91 -4.54 -7.73 2.05
CA PRO A 91 -3.81 -7.93 3.30
C PRO A 91 -2.44 -8.56 3.09
N GLY A 92 -1.42 -7.98 3.71
CA GLY A 92 -0.05 -8.47 3.60
C GLY A 92 0.72 -7.93 2.39
N THR A 93 0.16 -7.00 1.63
CA THR A 93 0.86 -6.39 0.49
C THR A 93 2.06 -5.59 0.98
N VAL A 94 3.19 -5.77 0.32
CA VAL A 94 4.42 -5.00 0.56
C VAL A 94 4.85 -4.37 -0.74
N VAL A 95 4.99 -3.05 -0.74
CA VAL A 95 5.39 -2.29 -1.93
C VAL A 95 6.74 -1.65 -1.69
N GLY A 96 7.72 -2.01 -2.51
CA GLY A 96 9.08 -1.50 -2.38
C GLY A 96 9.20 -0.02 -2.73
N ARG A 97 10.30 0.58 -2.28
CA ARG A 97 10.56 2.01 -2.44
C ARG A 97 10.43 2.46 -3.89
N GLY A 98 9.77 3.59 -4.09
CA GLY A 98 9.68 4.23 -5.40
C GLY A 98 8.79 3.51 -6.40
N SER A 99 8.13 2.44 -6.01
CA SER A 99 7.27 1.67 -6.92
C SER A 99 5.91 2.33 -7.07
N HIS A 100 5.27 2.05 -8.20
CA HIS A 100 3.96 2.58 -8.52
C HIS A 100 2.95 1.45 -8.68
N VAL A 101 1.77 1.63 -8.11
CA VAL A 101 0.61 0.80 -8.36
C VAL A 101 -0.35 1.62 -9.21
N TYR A 102 -0.66 1.16 -10.41
CA TYR A 102 -1.52 1.91 -11.32
C TYR A 102 -2.96 1.97 -10.83
N PRO A 103 -3.73 2.98 -11.27
CA PRO A 103 -5.14 3.10 -10.87
C PRO A 103 -5.94 1.85 -11.21
N LEU A 104 -6.97 1.60 -10.43
CA LEU A 104 -7.89 0.48 -10.60
C LEU A 104 -7.19 -0.88 -10.53
N SER A 105 -6.12 -0.96 -9.76
CA SER A 105 -5.39 -2.21 -9.58
C SER A 105 -5.81 -2.93 -8.32
N MET A 106 -5.71 -4.25 -8.36
CA MET A 106 -5.73 -5.08 -7.17
C MET A 106 -4.32 -5.63 -7.00
N MET A 107 -3.70 -5.32 -5.87
CA MET A 107 -2.33 -5.74 -5.58
C MET A 107 -2.34 -6.76 -4.46
N ARG A 108 -1.58 -7.84 -4.65
CA ARG A 108 -1.35 -8.86 -3.64
C ARG A 108 0.11 -9.25 -3.64
N GLY A 109 0.66 -9.47 -2.46
CA GLY A 109 2.02 -9.96 -2.33
C GLY A 109 3.05 -8.84 -2.32
N PHE A 110 4.15 -9.02 -3.01
CA PHE A 110 5.30 -8.14 -2.93
C PHE A 110 5.60 -7.51 -4.28
N LEU A 111 5.74 -6.19 -4.28
CA LEU A 111 6.23 -5.44 -5.44
C LEU A 111 7.63 -4.92 -5.11
N PRO A 112 8.66 -5.36 -5.83
CA PRO A 112 10.03 -4.87 -5.59
C PRO A 112 10.17 -3.37 -5.83
N SER A 113 11.23 -2.79 -5.28
CA SER A 113 11.53 -1.36 -5.46
C SER A 113 11.69 -1.02 -6.93
N GLY A 114 11.22 0.18 -7.33
CA GLY A 114 11.39 0.68 -8.69
C GLY A 114 10.58 -0.04 -9.74
N MET A 115 9.46 -0.65 -9.37
CA MET A 115 8.60 -1.39 -10.29
C MET A 115 7.23 -0.73 -10.44
N ILE A 116 6.53 -1.08 -11.50
CA ILE A 116 5.14 -0.68 -11.71
C ILE A 116 4.28 -1.94 -11.73
N HIS A 117 3.22 -1.93 -10.92
CA HIS A 117 2.16 -2.93 -10.98
C HIS A 117 0.99 -2.35 -11.76
N LYS A 118 0.71 -2.90 -12.92
CA LYS A 118 -0.38 -2.45 -13.79
C LYS A 118 -1.70 -3.10 -13.40
N ASN A 119 -2.81 -2.47 -13.77
CA ASN A 119 -4.14 -3.00 -13.49
C ASN A 119 -4.43 -4.32 -14.22
N SER A 120 -3.66 -4.66 -15.24
CA SER A 120 -3.71 -5.97 -15.89
C SER A 120 -3.07 -7.09 -15.06
N GLY A 121 -2.39 -6.74 -13.97
CA GLY A 121 -1.60 -7.67 -13.17
C GLY A 121 -0.14 -7.77 -13.61
N GLU A 122 0.22 -7.13 -14.72
CA GLU A 122 1.60 -7.14 -15.21
C GLU A 122 2.49 -6.26 -14.35
N THR A 123 3.70 -6.71 -14.08
CA THR A 123 4.72 -5.95 -13.36
C THR A 123 5.87 -5.64 -14.29
N VAL A 124 6.24 -4.36 -14.37
CA VAL A 124 7.32 -3.89 -15.26
C VAL A 124 8.22 -2.94 -14.49
N PRO A 125 9.51 -2.79 -14.92
CA PRO A 125 10.39 -1.80 -14.32
C PRO A 125 9.88 -0.38 -14.55
N LEU A 126 10.06 0.47 -13.53
CA LEU A 126 9.80 1.90 -13.66
C LEU A 126 10.95 2.52 -14.44
N GLN A 127 10.64 3.12 -15.59
CA GLN A 127 11.64 3.84 -16.39
C GLN A 127 11.58 5.32 -16.06
N GLU A 128 12.76 5.90 -15.82
CA GLU A 128 12.84 7.34 -15.66
C GLU A 128 12.52 8.03 -16.97
N ARG A 129 11.66 9.04 -16.88
CA ARG A 129 11.40 9.94 -18.01
C ARG A 129 12.39 11.09 -17.98
N ARG A 130 12.91 11.38 -19.10
CA ARG A 130 13.82 12.52 -19.28
C ARG A 130 13.11 13.63 -20.00
#